data_481e367a48202a61c53b9ee4416ad5d4
#
_entry.id   481e367a48202a61c53b9ee4416ad5d4
#
_cell.length_a   1.000
_cell.length_b   1.000
_cell.length_c   1.000
_cell.angle_alpha   90.00
_cell.angle_beta   90.00
_cell.angle_gamma   90.00
#
_symmetry.space_group_name_H-M   'P 1'
#
loop_
_entity.id
_entity.type
_entity.pdbx_description
1 polymer ?
#
loop_
_entity_poly.entity_id
_entity_poly.type
_entity_poly.pdbx_seq_one_letter_code
_entity_poly.pdbx_strand_id
1 'polypeptide(L)'
;MADDLGIGDIGCFGNKSIPTPNIDRLCFEGVKFTHHLATAALCTPSRAAFLTGRYAARMGLAKVGLRKEQGQINQKPNIDIKKVQP
;
A
#
# COMPACT_ATOMS: atom_id res chain seq x y z
N MET A 1 -1.23 -8.24 1.06
CA MET A 1 -1.43 -6.77 1.07
C MET A 1 -2.75 -6.48 0.38
N ALA A 2 -3.61 -5.73 1.02
CA ALA A 2 -4.88 -5.32 0.42
C ALA A 2 -4.69 -4.13 -0.52
N ASP A 3 -5.63 -3.95 -1.46
CA ASP A 3 -5.65 -2.84 -2.42
C ASP A 3 -6.81 -1.92 -2.07
N ASP A 4 -6.52 -0.64 -1.89
CA ASP A 4 -7.50 0.40 -1.56
C ASP A 4 -8.37 0.10 -0.32
N LEU A 5 -7.83 -0.60 0.66
CA LEU A 5 -8.53 -0.89 1.90
C LEU A 5 -8.44 0.30 2.86
N GLY A 6 -9.58 0.85 3.24
CA GLY A 6 -9.67 1.89 4.25
C GLY A 6 -9.61 1.36 5.67
N ILE A 7 -9.24 2.21 6.61
CA ILE A 7 -9.14 1.83 8.03
C ILE A 7 -10.49 1.39 8.61
N GLY A 8 -11.59 1.95 8.12
CA GLY A 8 -12.94 1.61 8.56
C GLY A 8 -13.61 0.47 7.80
N ASP A 9 -12.89 -0.24 6.92
CA ASP A 9 -13.48 -1.26 6.05
C ASP A 9 -13.56 -2.65 6.70
N ILE A 10 -12.86 -2.88 7.80
CA ILE A 10 -12.82 -4.16 8.50
C ILE A 10 -13.48 -4.08 9.88
N GLY A 11 -14.09 -5.19 10.30
CA GLY A 11 -14.83 -5.26 11.56
C GLY A 11 -14.01 -4.93 12.79
N CYS A 12 -12.79 -5.44 12.91
CA CYS A 12 -11.93 -5.19 14.07
C CYS A 12 -11.43 -3.73 14.17
N PHE A 13 -11.60 -2.92 13.11
CA PHE A 13 -11.40 -1.47 13.14
C PHE A 13 -12.70 -0.66 13.21
N GLY A 14 -13.83 -1.32 13.42
CA GLY A 14 -15.10 -0.66 13.72
C GLY A 14 -16.16 -0.73 12.63
N ASN A 15 -15.93 -1.40 11.52
CA ASN A 15 -16.98 -1.62 10.52
C ASN A 15 -18.06 -2.55 11.05
N LYS A 16 -19.30 -2.07 11.03
CA LYS A 16 -20.47 -2.84 11.48
C LYS A 16 -21.39 -3.27 10.34
N SER A 17 -21.15 -2.77 9.13
CA SER A 17 -22.01 -2.99 7.98
C SER A 17 -21.62 -4.24 7.18
N ILE A 18 -20.32 -4.51 7.09
CA ILE A 18 -19.80 -5.66 6.34
C ILE A 18 -19.06 -6.57 7.32
N PRO A 19 -19.53 -7.80 7.52
CA PRO A 19 -18.84 -8.75 8.40
C PRO A 19 -17.52 -9.23 7.76
N THR A 20 -16.45 -9.22 8.56
CA THR A 20 -15.14 -9.73 8.16
C THR A 20 -14.61 -10.72 9.21
N PRO A 21 -15.29 -11.88 9.42
CA PRO A 21 -15.01 -12.74 10.56
C PRO A 21 -13.62 -13.35 10.55
N ASN A 22 -13.09 -13.73 9.41
CA ASN A 22 -11.76 -14.34 9.31
C ASN A 22 -10.63 -13.31 9.53
N ILE A 23 -10.80 -12.10 9.03
CA ILE A 23 -9.84 -11.00 9.26
C ILE A 23 -9.88 -10.57 10.73
N ASP A 24 -11.09 -10.46 11.30
CA ASP A 24 -11.27 -10.12 12.72
C ASP A 24 -10.65 -11.19 13.62
N ARG A 25 -10.73 -12.45 13.25
CA ARG A 25 -10.07 -13.55 13.96
C ARG A 25 -8.55 -13.39 13.97
N LEU A 26 -7.93 -13.03 12.86
CA LEU A 26 -6.50 -12.72 12.81
C LEU A 26 -6.15 -11.57 13.75
N CYS A 27 -7.00 -10.57 13.82
CA CYS A 27 -6.83 -9.44 14.73
C CYS A 27 -6.86 -9.87 16.19
N PHE A 28 -7.82 -10.71 16.58
CA PHE A 28 -7.98 -11.17 17.97
C PHE A 28 -6.91 -12.18 18.39
N GLU A 29 -6.45 -13.01 17.49
CA GLU A 29 -5.41 -14.01 17.77
C GLU A 29 -3.99 -13.46 17.62
N GLY A 30 -3.83 -12.30 17.01
CA GLY A 30 -2.54 -11.67 16.74
C GLY A 30 -2.39 -10.30 17.37
N VAL A 31 -1.71 -9.43 16.67
CA VAL A 31 -1.46 -8.05 17.08
C VAL A 31 -2.13 -7.09 16.10
N LYS A 32 -2.90 -6.14 16.62
CA LYS A 32 -3.48 -5.04 15.88
C LYS A 32 -2.60 -3.81 16.00
N PHE A 33 -1.98 -3.39 14.89
CA PHE A 33 -1.22 -2.15 14.84
C PHE A 33 -2.17 -0.97 14.64
N THR A 34 -2.26 -0.10 15.62
CA THR A 34 -3.12 1.10 15.57
C THR A 34 -2.40 2.30 14.96
N HIS A 35 -1.09 2.24 14.84
CA HIS A 35 -0.26 3.29 14.25
C HIS A 35 0.80 2.68 13.33
N HIS A 36 0.36 2.11 12.23
CA HIS A 36 1.22 1.54 11.19
C HIS A 36 0.98 2.30 9.89
N LEU A 37 1.99 3.01 9.42
CA LEU A 37 1.86 3.93 8.30
C LEU A 37 2.46 3.33 7.02
N ALA A 38 1.77 3.50 5.91
CA ALA A 38 2.33 3.25 4.59
C ALA A 38 3.33 4.36 4.24
N THR A 39 4.36 4.01 3.49
CA THR A 39 5.42 4.95 3.10
C THR A 39 5.05 5.82 1.90
N ALA A 40 3.94 5.55 1.26
CA ALA A 40 3.41 6.32 0.15
C ALA A 40 1.88 6.24 0.10
N ALA A 41 1.27 7.23 -0.50
CA ALA A 41 -0.19 7.37 -0.56
C ALA A 41 -0.84 6.57 -1.71
N LEU A 42 -0.06 6.09 -2.67
CA LEU A 42 -0.54 5.42 -3.87
C LEU A 42 -0.08 3.95 -3.92
N CYS A 43 -0.80 3.15 -4.70
CA CYS A 43 -0.60 1.70 -4.79
C CYS A 43 0.81 1.31 -5.23
N THR A 44 1.27 1.75 -6.39
CA THR A 44 2.58 1.36 -6.94
C THR A 44 3.75 1.72 -6.03
N PRO A 45 3.91 2.97 -5.58
CA PRO A 45 5.03 3.33 -4.71
C PRO A 45 4.94 2.66 -3.34
N SER A 46 3.75 2.50 -2.78
CA SER A 46 3.55 1.83 -1.50
C SER A 46 3.90 0.34 -1.57
N ARG A 47 3.46 -0.34 -2.63
CA ARG A 47 3.76 -1.76 -2.86
C ARG A 47 5.25 -2.00 -3.10
N ALA A 48 5.89 -1.16 -3.91
CA ALA A 48 7.32 -1.23 -4.15
C ALA A 48 8.12 -1.01 -2.86
N ALA A 49 7.74 -0.05 -2.04
CA ALA A 49 8.37 0.20 -0.75
C ALA A 49 8.21 -0.98 0.21
N PHE A 50 7.04 -1.60 0.26
CA PHE A 50 6.79 -2.79 1.06
C PHE A 50 7.68 -3.98 0.66
N LEU A 51 7.79 -4.23 -0.65
CA LEU A 51 8.57 -5.34 -1.18
C LEU A 51 10.08 -5.16 -1.07
N THR A 52 10.55 -3.94 -1.10
CA THR A 52 12.00 -3.63 -1.11
C THR A 52 12.54 -3.14 0.23
N GLY A 53 11.67 -2.77 1.15
CA GLY A 53 12.06 -2.12 2.41
C GLY A 53 12.66 -0.72 2.22
N ARG A 54 12.37 -0.06 1.10
CA ARG A 54 12.89 1.27 0.76
C ARG A 54 11.76 2.27 0.53
N TYR A 55 12.01 3.54 0.83
CA TYR A 55 11.08 4.60 0.46
C TYR A 55 10.96 4.72 -1.07
N ALA A 56 9.74 4.94 -1.54
CA ALA A 56 9.43 5.07 -2.96
C ALA A 56 10.25 6.17 -3.67
N ALA A 57 10.52 7.27 -2.99
CA ALA A 57 11.35 8.36 -3.50
C ALA A 57 12.77 7.91 -3.89
N ARG A 58 13.35 6.96 -3.17
CA ARG A 58 14.68 6.41 -3.46
C ARG A 58 14.70 5.51 -4.70
N MET A 59 13.54 5.03 -5.11
CA MET A 59 13.35 4.20 -6.29
C MET A 59 12.87 4.99 -7.52
N GLY A 60 12.77 6.31 -7.41
CA GLY A 60 12.28 7.16 -8.48
C GLY A 60 10.75 7.08 -8.68
N LEU A 61 10.01 6.51 -7.74
CA LEU A 61 8.57 6.29 -7.85
C LEU A 61 7.71 7.38 -7.20
N ALA A 62 8.32 8.40 -6.60
CA ALA A 62 7.61 9.46 -5.89
C ALA A 62 6.68 10.30 -6.78
N LYS A 63 6.90 10.32 -8.09
CA LYS A 63 6.14 11.13 -9.04
C LYS A 63 5.04 10.38 -9.80
N VAL A 64 4.83 9.12 -9.53
CA VAL A 64 3.91 8.26 -10.33
C VAL A 64 2.44 8.68 -10.18
N GLY A 65 2.10 9.45 -9.15
CA GLY A 65 0.72 9.88 -8.91
C GLY A 65 0.33 11.26 -9.43
N LEU A 66 1.24 12.03 -10.01
CA LEU A 66 0.97 13.42 -10.36
C LEU A 66 0.65 13.68 -11.84
N ARG A 67 0.69 12.67 -12.68
CA ARG A 67 0.23 12.81 -14.07
C ARG A 67 -1.28 12.63 -14.17
N LYS A 68 -1.99 13.71 -13.93
CA LYS A 68 -3.43 13.82 -14.14
C LYS A 68 -3.87 13.73 -15.62
N GLU A 69 -2.95 13.68 -16.55
CA GLU A 69 -3.29 13.97 -17.95
C GLU A 69 -3.33 12.77 -18.88
N GLN A 70 -3.06 11.59 -18.44
CA GLN A 70 -3.18 10.44 -19.33
C GLN A 70 -3.78 9.27 -18.57
N GLY A 71 -5.02 8.96 -18.87
CA GLY A 71 -5.71 7.73 -18.48
C GLY A 71 -5.05 6.46 -19.04
N GLN A 72 -3.75 6.44 -19.09
CA GLN A 72 -2.94 5.31 -19.47
C GLN A 72 -1.97 4.99 -18.34
N ILE A 73 -2.42 4.10 -17.49
CA ILE A 73 -1.57 3.31 -16.58
C ILE A 73 -0.71 2.34 -17.41
N ASN A 74 -0.15 2.79 -18.50
CA ASN A 74 0.67 1.98 -19.42
C ASN A 74 2.12 2.45 -19.46
N GLN A 75 2.56 3.23 -18.49
CA GLN A 75 3.99 3.39 -18.32
C GLN A 75 4.45 2.29 -17.38
N LYS A 76 5.07 1.27 -17.95
CA LYS A 76 6.02 0.44 -17.19
C LYS A 76 6.84 1.41 -16.35
N PRO A 77 6.82 1.30 -15.03
CA PRO A 77 7.74 2.10 -14.23
C PRO A 77 9.11 1.78 -14.78
N ASN A 78 9.85 2.79 -15.17
CA ASN A 78 11.24 2.64 -15.53
C ASN A 78 11.98 2.35 -14.22
N ILE A 79 11.79 1.15 -13.73
CA ILE A 79 12.51 0.63 -12.58
C ILE A 79 13.90 0.35 -13.13
N ASP A 80 14.78 1.31 -12.96
CA ASP A 80 16.19 1.07 -13.15
C ASP A 80 16.61 0.05 -12.08
N ILE A 81 16.74 -1.19 -12.51
CA ILE A 81 17.11 -2.32 -11.65
C ILE A 81 18.41 -2.02 -10.89
N LYS A 82 19.29 -1.20 -11.46
CA LYS A 82 20.52 -0.75 -10.81
C LYS A 82 20.25 0.14 -9.59
N LYS A 83 19.09 0.81 -9.52
CA LYS A 83 18.69 1.61 -8.35
C LYS A 83 17.95 0.81 -7.28
N VAL A 84 17.51 -0.39 -7.59
CA VAL A 84 16.79 -1.28 -6.68
C VAL A 84 17.74 -2.20 -5.92
N GLN A 85 18.95 -2.41 -6.42
CA GLN A 85 19.98 -3.19 -5.73
C GLN A 85 20.72 -2.34 -4.70
N PRO A 86 21.06 -2.93 -3.53
CA PRO A 86 21.80 -2.25 -2.47
C PRO A 86 23.19 -1.83 -2.92
#